data_b2c332eab2a2af85f021f9bf140878ba
#
_entry.id   b2c332eab2a2af85f021f9bf140878ba
#
_cell.length_a   1.000
_cell.length_b   1.000
_cell.length_c   1.000
_cell.angle_alpha   90.00
_cell.angle_beta   90.00
_cell.angle_gamma   90.00
#
_symmetry.space_group_name_H-M   'P 1'
#
loop_
_entity.id
_entity.type
_entity.pdbx_description
1 polymer ?
#
loop_
_entity_poly.entity_id
_entity_poly.type
_entity_poly.pdbx_seq_one_letter_code
_entity_poly.pdbx_strand_id
1 'polypeptide(L)'
;VAGVIAGAVVSQADAATPGAHHSPQAAAKHVLLLSVDGLHQSDLTWYVARHPQSALARLVGGGTEYTHAHTTTPSDSFPGMVGQFTGGDPGVTGVYYDDTWSRALLPAGTTNCKTAKPGVELDLTEDLDKNKNSIDAGQGLSGLPNSILKMTGNPNALIDPTKLPVDPKTCKPLYPYDLLRVNTVFSVIRQAGLRTAWSDKHAAYDILDGKSGSDIQDLFTPEINSAAIGYPAGDDWTQDNAATEQYDSYKVRAVLNEIDGYDHSRSSHVGTPAIFGMNFQSVSTAQKLPSSEGLTGGYTAKGVPGPLLQKNLAYVDTEVGALLAELAKQHLAGSTTVILSAKHGQSPTDPAALNRIDDGPLLDGLNAAWKKAHPSYQGDLVAHAVDDDGMLIWLSDHSQQAAAFAKKYLLAQSGFGTDINKNKRPFTRSGLTKVYAGAAAAGYFHTKAGDPNVPDIFGISQYGVVYTGGTGKIAEHGGAHADDLAVPLVIYGAGAEAGTRVSKHVETTSIAPTILTLLGLDPAKLQAVRTEHTPVLDVR
;
A
#
# COMPACT_ATOMS: atom_id res chain seq x y z
N VAL A 1 -44.39 -2.49 -78.84
CA VAL A 1 -44.72 -2.83 -77.48
C VAL A 1 -43.41 -3.23 -76.80
N ALA A 2 -42.91 -2.31 -75.98
CA ALA A 2 -41.63 -2.47 -75.27
C ALA A 2 -41.84 -3.18 -73.94
N GLY A 3 -41.06 -4.24 -73.69
CA GLY A 3 -41.00 -4.93 -72.40
C GLY A 3 -39.82 -4.40 -71.59
N VAL A 4 -40.08 -3.93 -70.35
CA VAL A 4 -39.08 -3.51 -69.39
C VAL A 4 -38.69 -4.69 -68.52
N ILE A 5 -37.40 -5.03 -68.51
CA ILE A 5 -36.82 -6.01 -67.59
C ILE A 5 -36.29 -5.24 -66.39
N ALA A 6 -36.86 -5.46 -65.20
CA ALA A 6 -36.34 -4.95 -63.94
C ALA A 6 -35.24 -5.90 -63.42
N GLY A 7 -34.01 -5.39 -63.34
CA GLY A 7 -32.89 -6.06 -62.69
C GLY A 7 -32.89 -5.79 -61.18
N ALA A 8 -32.92 -6.84 -60.36
CA ALA A 8 -32.78 -6.75 -58.93
C ALA A 8 -31.28 -6.62 -58.58
N VAL A 9 -30.92 -5.51 -57.90
CA VAL A 9 -29.60 -5.31 -57.33
C VAL A 9 -29.58 -5.96 -55.96
N VAL A 10 -28.83 -7.03 -55.82
CA VAL A 10 -28.52 -7.64 -54.54
C VAL A 10 -27.37 -6.83 -53.91
N SER A 11 -27.66 -6.08 -52.84
CA SER A 11 -26.62 -5.43 -52.02
C SER A 11 -25.95 -6.48 -51.17
N GLN A 12 -24.68 -6.73 -51.41
CA GLN A 12 -23.84 -7.48 -50.47
C GLN A 12 -23.66 -6.64 -49.19
N ALA A 13 -24.06 -7.20 -48.06
CA ALA A 13 -23.72 -6.64 -46.72
C ALA A 13 -22.24 -6.92 -46.47
N ASP A 14 -21.44 -5.85 -46.39
CA ASP A 14 -20.06 -5.95 -45.93
C ASP A 14 -20.04 -6.50 -44.51
N ALA A 15 -19.39 -7.67 -44.34
CA ALA A 15 -19.08 -8.22 -43.03
C ALA A 15 -18.11 -7.25 -42.30
N ALA A 16 -18.58 -6.62 -41.22
CA ALA A 16 -17.74 -5.79 -40.39
C ALA A 16 -16.57 -6.63 -39.87
N THR A 17 -15.37 -6.28 -40.24
CA THR A 17 -14.11 -6.79 -39.68
C THR A 17 -14.11 -6.45 -38.18
N PRO A 18 -13.74 -7.40 -37.27
CA PRO A 18 -13.60 -7.07 -35.85
C PRO A 18 -12.59 -5.94 -35.72
N GLY A 19 -13.00 -4.85 -35.06
CA GLY A 19 -12.18 -3.67 -34.89
C GLY A 19 -10.81 -4.03 -34.30
N ALA A 20 -9.75 -3.69 -35.00
CA ALA A 20 -8.41 -3.71 -34.46
C ALA A 20 -8.40 -2.82 -33.20
N HIS A 21 -8.16 -3.41 -32.04
CA HIS A 21 -7.86 -2.68 -30.82
C HIS A 21 -6.59 -1.87 -31.09
N HIS A 22 -6.73 -0.60 -31.41
CA HIS A 22 -5.60 0.31 -31.49
C HIS A 22 -5.08 0.48 -30.07
N SER A 23 -3.86 0.02 -29.81
CA SER A 23 -3.16 0.37 -28.58
C SER A 23 -3.07 1.90 -28.51
N PRO A 24 -3.34 2.52 -27.34
CA PRO A 24 -3.21 3.96 -27.20
C PRO A 24 -1.80 4.40 -27.59
N GLN A 25 -1.69 5.53 -28.27
CA GLN A 25 -0.38 6.11 -28.58
C GLN A 25 0.27 6.52 -27.26
N ALA A 26 1.53 6.08 -27.01
CA ALA A 26 2.25 6.41 -25.82
C ALA A 26 2.39 7.93 -25.63
N ALA A 27 1.96 8.44 -24.48
CA ALA A 27 2.12 9.83 -24.10
C ALA A 27 3.45 10.07 -23.36
N ALA A 28 4.02 9.03 -22.74
CA ALA A 28 5.27 9.04 -22.02
C ALA A 28 6.13 7.82 -22.39
N LYS A 29 7.46 7.93 -22.21
CA LYS A 29 8.38 6.79 -22.28
C LYS A 29 8.65 6.20 -20.90
N HIS A 30 8.51 7.02 -19.88
CA HIS A 30 8.82 6.68 -18.49
C HIS A 30 7.70 7.19 -17.58
N VAL A 31 7.39 6.45 -16.55
CA VAL A 31 6.53 6.86 -15.43
C VAL A 31 7.34 6.72 -14.16
N LEU A 32 7.49 7.82 -13.42
CA LEU A 32 8.07 7.89 -12.09
C LEU A 32 6.94 8.00 -11.07
N LEU A 33 6.69 6.96 -10.28
CA LEU A 33 5.71 6.98 -9.20
C LEU A 33 6.41 7.29 -7.87
N LEU A 34 5.98 8.36 -7.21
CA LEU A 34 6.43 8.76 -5.88
C LEU A 34 5.26 8.55 -4.91
N SER A 35 5.38 7.56 -4.04
CA SER A 35 4.43 7.30 -2.96
C SER A 35 4.99 7.83 -1.65
N VAL A 36 4.17 8.55 -0.87
CA VAL A 36 4.60 9.13 0.41
C VAL A 36 3.65 8.62 1.50
N ASP A 37 4.10 7.65 2.30
CA ASP A 37 3.26 7.04 3.34
C ASP A 37 2.76 8.09 4.33
N GLY A 38 1.48 8.02 4.64
CA GLY A 38 0.80 8.92 5.55
C GLY A 38 0.44 10.30 4.97
N LEU A 39 0.87 10.64 3.75
CA LEU A 39 0.61 11.97 3.19
C LEU A 39 -0.87 12.15 2.88
N HIS A 40 -1.50 13.16 3.49
CA HIS A 40 -2.87 13.57 3.18
C HIS A 40 -2.92 14.59 2.04
N GLN A 41 -4.03 14.59 1.31
CA GLN A 41 -4.32 15.69 0.39
C GLN A 41 -4.31 17.05 1.10
N SER A 42 -4.78 17.11 2.35
CA SER A 42 -4.77 18.32 3.18
C SER A 42 -3.36 18.82 3.50
N ASP A 43 -2.40 17.91 3.76
CA ASP A 43 -1.00 18.25 4.04
C ASP A 43 -0.32 18.84 2.80
N LEU A 44 -0.54 18.22 1.64
CA LEU A 44 -0.05 18.74 0.36
C LEU A 44 -0.62 20.15 0.10
N THR A 45 -1.92 20.33 0.26
CA THR A 45 -2.59 21.63 0.09
C THR A 45 -2.05 22.67 1.05
N TRP A 46 -1.87 22.28 2.34
CA TRP A 46 -1.32 23.15 3.37
C TRP A 46 0.11 23.60 3.06
N TYR A 47 0.95 22.66 2.61
CA TYR A 47 2.36 22.90 2.30
C TYR A 47 2.52 23.80 1.08
N VAL A 48 1.87 23.46 -0.03
CA VAL A 48 1.95 24.19 -1.30
C VAL A 48 1.47 25.64 -1.15
N ALA A 49 0.41 25.87 -0.38
CA ALA A 49 -0.09 27.24 -0.12
C ALA A 49 0.95 28.12 0.61
N ARG A 50 1.84 27.54 1.39
CA ARG A 50 2.88 28.25 2.18
C ARG A 50 4.23 28.30 1.47
N HIS A 51 4.46 27.38 0.55
CA HIS A 51 5.70 27.23 -0.20
C HIS A 51 5.45 27.23 -1.72
N PRO A 52 4.96 28.34 -2.31
CA PRO A 52 4.52 28.38 -3.71
C PRO A 52 5.65 28.23 -4.75
N GLN A 53 6.91 28.24 -4.30
CA GLN A 53 8.09 28.01 -5.16
C GLN A 53 8.70 26.60 -4.97
N SER A 54 8.06 25.75 -4.18
CA SER A 54 8.54 24.40 -3.85
C SER A 54 8.38 23.44 -5.04
N ALA A 55 9.06 22.30 -4.99
CA ALA A 55 8.94 21.24 -5.97
C ALA A 55 7.53 20.63 -5.98
N LEU A 56 6.92 20.44 -4.81
CA LEU A 56 5.53 19.99 -4.69
C LEU A 56 4.55 21.00 -5.28
N ALA A 57 4.77 22.31 -5.06
CA ALA A 57 3.96 23.36 -5.69
C ALA A 57 4.10 23.35 -7.23
N ARG A 58 5.31 23.04 -7.73
CA ARG A 58 5.55 22.86 -9.17
C ARG A 58 4.80 21.66 -9.74
N LEU A 59 4.75 20.53 -9.03
CA LEU A 59 3.95 19.37 -9.45
C LEU A 59 2.48 19.73 -9.52
N VAL A 60 1.92 20.32 -8.46
CA VAL A 60 0.50 20.70 -8.38
C VAL A 60 0.14 21.74 -9.42
N GLY A 61 0.94 22.80 -9.55
CA GLY A 61 0.65 23.91 -10.50
C GLY A 61 0.95 23.59 -11.95
N GLY A 62 1.83 22.62 -12.22
CA GLY A 62 2.25 22.21 -13.57
C GLY A 62 1.66 20.89 -14.04
N GLY A 63 0.79 20.26 -13.26
CA GLY A 63 0.16 18.98 -13.57
C GLY A 63 -1.35 18.99 -13.41
N THR A 64 -1.94 17.80 -13.40
CA THR A 64 -3.35 17.55 -13.07
C THR A 64 -3.44 17.07 -11.62
N GLU A 65 -4.11 17.83 -10.75
CA GLU A 65 -4.35 17.52 -9.34
C GLU A 65 -5.76 16.94 -9.15
N TYR A 66 -5.88 15.75 -8.55
CA TYR A 66 -7.15 15.13 -8.16
C TYR A 66 -7.40 15.39 -6.68
N THR A 67 -8.26 16.34 -6.35
CA THR A 67 -8.44 16.83 -4.97
C THR A 67 -9.29 15.92 -4.08
N HIS A 68 -9.92 14.87 -4.64
CA HIS A 68 -10.72 13.86 -3.94
C HIS A 68 -10.29 12.45 -4.35
N ALA A 69 -8.99 12.17 -4.20
CA ALA A 69 -8.46 10.83 -4.38
C ALA A 69 -8.51 10.06 -3.05
N HIS A 70 -8.99 8.82 -3.09
CA HIS A 70 -9.02 7.92 -1.96
C HIS A 70 -8.17 6.68 -2.25
N THR A 71 -7.51 6.20 -1.20
CA THR A 71 -6.85 4.89 -1.23
C THR A 71 -7.84 3.77 -0.93
N THR A 72 -7.37 2.51 -1.07
CA THR A 72 -8.15 1.31 -0.73
C THR A 72 -8.51 1.23 0.76
N THR A 73 -9.53 0.45 1.09
CA THR A 73 -9.88 0.12 2.47
C THR A 73 -9.61 -1.38 2.71
N PRO A 74 -8.92 -1.77 3.78
CA PRO A 74 -8.27 -0.94 4.81
C PRO A 74 -7.15 -0.04 4.25
N SER A 75 -6.92 1.10 4.90
CA SER A 75 -5.91 2.06 4.47
C SER A 75 -4.52 1.67 4.97
N ASP A 76 -4.04 0.52 4.51
CA ASP A 76 -2.73 0.00 4.87
C ASP A 76 -1.75 0.00 3.69
N SER A 77 -0.46 -0.11 4.01
CA SER A 77 0.66 -0.07 3.08
C SER A 77 0.55 -1.10 1.94
N PHE A 78 0.19 -2.36 2.26
CA PHE A 78 0.12 -3.42 1.26
C PHE A 78 -1.10 -3.31 0.36
N PRO A 79 -2.35 -3.27 0.86
CA PRO A 79 -3.50 -3.05 -0.01
C PRO A 79 -3.40 -1.75 -0.81
N GLY A 80 -2.88 -0.66 -0.21
CA GLY A 80 -2.68 0.62 -0.90
C GLY A 80 -1.72 0.52 -2.08
N MET A 81 -0.53 -0.07 -1.88
CA MET A 81 0.46 -0.21 -2.96
C MET A 81 0.04 -1.25 -3.99
N VAL A 82 -0.50 -2.39 -3.55
CA VAL A 82 -1.05 -3.42 -4.44
C VAL A 82 -2.15 -2.82 -5.32
N GLY A 83 -3.05 -2.01 -4.75
CA GLY A 83 -4.08 -1.29 -5.51
C GLY A 83 -3.51 -0.39 -6.59
N GLN A 84 -2.45 0.39 -6.28
CA GLN A 84 -1.78 1.29 -7.23
C GLN A 84 -1.11 0.56 -8.39
N PHE A 85 -0.69 -0.70 -8.22
CA PHE A 85 0.00 -1.47 -9.25
C PHE A 85 -0.82 -2.57 -9.90
N THR A 86 -2.02 -2.88 -9.39
CA THR A 86 -2.91 -3.88 -9.98
C THR A 86 -4.19 -3.30 -10.56
N GLY A 87 -4.63 -2.17 -10.00
CA GLY A 87 -5.93 -1.57 -10.28
C GLY A 87 -7.09 -2.25 -9.57
N GLY A 88 -6.83 -3.02 -8.49
CA GLY A 88 -7.84 -3.77 -7.76
C GLY A 88 -7.86 -3.54 -6.26
N ASP A 89 -9.04 -3.70 -5.67
CA ASP A 89 -9.30 -3.65 -4.24
C ASP A 89 -8.96 -4.97 -3.53
N PRO A 90 -8.87 -5.00 -2.18
CA PRO A 90 -8.53 -6.20 -1.40
C PRO A 90 -9.36 -7.44 -1.72
N GLY A 91 -10.65 -7.29 -2.03
CA GLY A 91 -11.51 -8.41 -2.41
C GLY A 91 -11.09 -9.14 -3.68
N VAL A 92 -10.47 -8.44 -4.64
CA VAL A 92 -9.97 -9.00 -5.90
C VAL A 92 -8.50 -9.41 -5.77
N THR A 93 -7.69 -8.60 -5.11
CA THR A 93 -6.25 -8.85 -4.95
C THR A 93 -5.95 -9.96 -3.94
N GLY A 94 -6.81 -10.13 -2.93
CA GLY A 94 -6.64 -11.07 -1.82
C GLY A 94 -5.73 -10.56 -0.70
N VAL A 95 -5.31 -9.28 -0.75
CA VAL A 95 -4.41 -8.63 0.20
C VAL A 95 -5.20 -7.62 1.01
N TYR A 96 -5.42 -7.89 2.29
CA TYR A 96 -6.26 -7.06 3.17
C TYR A 96 -5.44 -6.20 4.13
N TYR A 97 -4.21 -6.59 4.44
CA TYR A 97 -3.28 -5.89 5.34
C TYR A 97 -1.85 -6.41 5.12
N ASP A 98 -0.86 -5.85 5.81
CA ASP A 98 0.52 -6.37 5.83
C ASP A 98 0.66 -7.65 6.66
N ASP A 99 -0.25 -7.88 7.58
CA ASP A 99 -0.35 -9.08 8.39
C ASP A 99 -1.81 -9.58 8.40
N THR A 100 -2.06 -10.76 7.87
CA THR A 100 -3.40 -11.31 7.66
C THR A 100 -3.44 -12.82 7.97
N TRP A 101 -4.61 -13.43 7.80
CA TRP A 101 -4.79 -14.86 7.99
C TRP A 101 -5.36 -15.54 6.76
N SER A 102 -4.79 -16.69 6.39
CA SER A 102 -5.36 -17.55 5.34
C SER A 102 -5.86 -18.88 5.91
N ARG A 103 -7.14 -19.16 5.66
CA ARG A 103 -7.76 -20.45 6.02
C ARG A 103 -7.44 -21.56 5.02
N ALA A 104 -6.79 -21.24 3.90
CA ALA A 104 -6.51 -22.20 2.83
C ALA A 104 -5.08 -22.72 2.84
N LEU A 105 -4.13 -21.97 3.43
CA LEU A 105 -2.72 -22.31 3.42
C LEU A 105 -2.31 -23.02 4.70
N LEU A 106 -1.16 -23.70 4.65
CA LEU A 106 -0.60 -24.45 5.75
C LEU A 106 0.50 -23.64 6.46
N PRO A 107 0.71 -23.87 7.76
CA PRO A 107 1.79 -23.23 8.51
C PRO A 107 3.17 -23.46 7.89
N ALA A 108 4.05 -22.48 8.06
CA ALA A 108 5.44 -22.54 7.66
C ALA A 108 6.13 -23.82 8.21
N GLY A 109 7.04 -24.39 7.42
CA GLY A 109 7.74 -25.62 7.80
C GLY A 109 6.90 -26.92 7.69
N THR A 110 5.66 -26.86 7.21
CA THR A 110 4.82 -28.05 7.01
C THR A 110 5.45 -28.97 5.94
N THR A 111 5.74 -30.23 6.31
CA THR A 111 6.31 -31.26 5.41
C THR A 111 5.32 -32.36 5.07
N ASN A 112 4.25 -32.54 5.87
CA ASN A 112 3.17 -33.51 5.60
C ASN A 112 1.85 -32.78 5.33
N CYS A 113 1.67 -32.33 4.10
CA CYS A 113 0.51 -31.53 3.68
C CYS A 113 -0.79 -32.33 3.58
N LYS A 114 -0.74 -33.68 3.64
CA LYS A 114 -1.95 -34.51 3.60
C LYS A 114 -2.71 -34.52 4.92
N THR A 115 -2.02 -34.31 6.03
CA THR A 115 -2.59 -34.39 7.39
C THR A 115 -2.57 -33.06 8.13
N ALA A 116 -1.81 -32.09 7.63
CA ALA A 116 -1.76 -30.75 8.22
C ALA A 116 -3.10 -30.04 8.08
N LYS A 117 -3.46 -29.26 9.10
CA LYS A 117 -4.68 -28.43 9.09
C LYS A 117 -4.35 -27.06 8.51
N PRO A 118 -5.12 -26.56 7.56
CA PRO A 118 -5.00 -25.20 7.07
C PRO A 118 -5.33 -24.17 8.15
N GLY A 119 -4.74 -23.01 8.00
CA GLY A 119 -4.88 -21.86 8.89
C GLY A 119 -3.49 -21.36 9.26
N VAL A 120 -3.11 -20.19 8.72
CA VAL A 120 -1.79 -19.60 8.92
C VAL A 120 -1.85 -18.09 8.73
N GLU A 121 -1.07 -17.39 9.50
CA GLU A 121 -0.75 -15.98 9.34
C GLU A 121 0.02 -15.77 8.01
N LEU A 122 -0.36 -14.72 7.30
CA LEU A 122 0.32 -14.24 6.11
C LEU A 122 0.99 -12.92 6.46
N ASP A 123 2.21 -13.03 6.87
CA ASP A 123 3.07 -11.92 7.25
C ASP A 123 3.78 -11.37 6.01
N LEU A 124 3.72 -10.05 5.82
CA LEU A 124 4.38 -9.31 4.74
C LEU A 124 5.32 -8.23 5.33
N THR A 125 5.93 -8.53 6.48
CA THR A 125 6.82 -7.62 7.21
C THR A 125 8.26 -8.14 7.23
N GLU A 126 9.11 -7.55 8.09
CA GLU A 126 10.48 -7.96 8.34
C GLU A 126 10.63 -9.38 8.86
N ASP A 127 9.53 -9.95 9.39
CA ASP A 127 9.55 -11.31 9.93
C ASP A 127 9.82 -12.38 8.85
N LEU A 128 9.62 -12.06 7.59
CA LEU A 128 10.01 -12.92 6.46
C LEU A 128 11.50 -12.91 6.15
N ASP A 129 12.25 -11.92 6.60
CA ASP A 129 13.66 -11.74 6.26
C ASP A 129 14.56 -12.83 6.86
N LYS A 130 15.67 -13.16 6.18
CA LYS A 130 16.73 -14.01 6.71
C LYS A 130 17.31 -13.44 8.00
N ASN A 131 17.41 -12.13 8.10
CA ASN A 131 17.77 -11.42 9.31
C ASN A 131 17.01 -10.08 9.41
N LYS A 132 15.91 -10.07 10.14
CA LYS A 132 15.06 -8.91 10.36
C LYS A 132 15.74 -7.74 11.08
N ASN A 133 16.87 -7.97 11.75
CA ASN A 133 17.60 -6.93 12.46
C ASN A 133 18.66 -6.22 11.59
N SER A 134 18.80 -6.59 10.32
CA SER A 134 19.76 -6.00 9.39
C SER A 134 19.05 -5.27 8.25
N ILE A 135 19.48 -4.04 7.96
CA ILE A 135 18.92 -3.23 6.87
C ILE A 135 19.03 -3.91 5.49
N ASP A 136 19.96 -4.85 5.31
CA ASP A 136 20.10 -5.65 4.10
C ASP A 136 19.31 -6.98 4.16
N ALA A 137 18.35 -7.09 5.07
CA ALA A 137 17.49 -8.26 5.28
C ALA A 137 18.28 -9.58 5.47
N GLY A 138 19.56 -9.49 5.85
CA GLY A 138 20.44 -10.65 6.06
C GLY A 138 21.23 -11.07 4.81
N GLN A 139 21.40 -10.21 3.82
CA GLN A 139 22.33 -10.47 2.69
C GLN A 139 23.78 -10.60 3.14
N GLY A 140 24.18 -9.96 4.24
CA GLY A 140 25.53 -10.02 4.80
C GLY A 140 26.50 -9.00 4.19
N LEU A 141 26.02 -7.83 3.81
CA LEU A 141 26.86 -6.77 3.28
C LEU A 141 27.77 -6.20 4.36
N SER A 142 29.06 -5.99 4.03
CA SER A 142 30.00 -5.29 4.90
C SER A 142 29.85 -3.76 4.74
N GLY A 143 30.06 -3.02 5.84
CA GLY A 143 30.05 -1.55 5.83
C GLY A 143 28.66 -0.91 5.82
N LEU A 144 27.65 -1.62 6.30
CA LEU A 144 26.31 -1.07 6.51
C LEU A 144 26.34 0.11 7.51
N PRO A 145 25.40 1.08 7.34
CA PRO A 145 24.40 1.20 6.28
C PRO A 145 24.94 1.85 4.98
N ASN A 146 26.19 2.33 4.96
CA ASN A 146 26.75 3.08 3.82
C ASN A 146 26.85 2.26 2.53
N SER A 147 26.95 0.92 2.65
CA SER A 147 27.01 0.01 1.51
C SER A 147 25.65 -0.50 1.04
N ILE A 148 24.54 -0.01 1.60
CA ILE A 148 23.21 -0.58 1.38
C ILE A 148 22.80 -0.58 -0.11
N LEU A 149 23.26 0.38 -0.90
CA LEU A 149 23.03 0.37 -2.35
C LEU A 149 23.67 -0.83 -3.10
N LYS A 150 24.51 -1.63 -2.43
CA LYS A 150 25.01 -2.90 -2.99
C LYS A 150 24.11 -4.09 -2.69
N MET A 151 22.99 -3.87 -2.02
CA MET A 151 21.97 -4.87 -1.79
C MET A 151 21.47 -5.43 -3.12
N THR A 152 21.05 -6.68 -3.14
CA THR A 152 20.49 -7.27 -4.36
C THR A 152 19.16 -6.59 -4.74
N GLY A 153 18.90 -6.47 -6.04
CA GLY A 153 17.59 -6.06 -6.57
C GLY A 153 16.61 -7.25 -6.74
N ASN A 154 16.86 -8.37 -6.06
CA ASN A 154 16.00 -9.55 -6.05
C ASN A 154 15.63 -9.92 -4.60
N PRO A 155 14.48 -9.48 -4.08
CA PRO A 155 14.05 -9.73 -2.71
C PRO A 155 13.87 -11.22 -2.36
N ASN A 156 13.57 -12.07 -3.32
CA ASN A 156 13.47 -13.52 -3.09
C ASN A 156 14.74 -14.10 -2.46
N ALA A 157 15.89 -13.52 -2.80
CA ALA A 157 17.17 -13.93 -2.22
C ALA A 157 17.34 -13.52 -0.74
N LEU A 158 16.46 -12.66 -0.22
CA LEU A 158 16.50 -12.10 1.13
C LEU A 158 15.51 -12.79 2.08
N ILE A 159 14.42 -13.34 1.53
CA ILE A 159 13.36 -14.02 2.28
C ILE A 159 13.86 -15.39 2.76
N ASP A 160 13.50 -15.75 3.99
CA ASP A 160 13.73 -17.08 4.58
C ASP A 160 12.57 -18.02 4.20
N PRO A 161 12.79 -19.02 3.32
CA PRO A 161 11.72 -19.90 2.89
C PRO A 161 11.13 -20.76 4.02
N THR A 162 11.80 -20.87 5.16
CA THR A 162 11.29 -21.63 6.32
C THR A 162 10.21 -20.89 7.11
N LYS A 163 10.04 -19.60 6.84
CA LYS A 163 9.02 -18.73 7.45
C LYS A 163 7.78 -18.58 6.58
N LEU A 164 7.84 -19.04 5.33
CA LEU A 164 6.77 -18.88 4.36
C LEU A 164 5.63 -19.88 4.57
N PRO A 165 4.35 -19.48 4.33
CA PRO A 165 3.23 -20.39 4.30
C PRO A 165 3.42 -21.46 3.22
N VAL A 166 2.79 -22.63 3.41
CA VAL A 166 2.95 -23.76 2.49
C VAL A 166 1.65 -24.00 1.72
N ASP A 167 1.76 -24.14 0.40
CA ASP A 167 0.63 -24.54 -0.45
C ASP A 167 0.25 -26.01 -0.17
N PRO A 168 -1.01 -26.29 0.22
CA PRO A 168 -1.45 -27.67 0.53
C PRO A 168 -1.44 -28.59 -0.70
N LYS A 169 -1.44 -28.05 -1.92
CA LYS A 169 -1.47 -28.85 -3.16
C LYS A 169 -0.07 -29.29 -3.60
N THR A 170 0.87 -28.36 -3.57
CA THR A 170 2.25 -28.62 -4.03
C THR A 170 3.19 -28.99 -2.90
N CYS A 171 2.81 -28.70 -1.64
CA CYS A 171 3.61 -28.85 -0.43
C CYS A 171 4.94 -28.07 -0.51
N LYS A 172 4.88 -26.88 -1.11
CA LYS A 172 6.03 -25.96 -1.25
C LYS A 172 5.73 -24.63 -0.57
N PRO A 173 6.76 -23.94 -0.05
CA PRO A 173 6.63 -22.56 0.40
C PRO A 173 6.09 -21.66 -0.71
N LEU A 174 5.24 -20.70 -0.34
CA LEU A 174 4.72 -19.66 -1.22
C LEU A 174 5.42 -18.35 -0.91
N TYR A 175 6.09 -17.78 -1.88
CA TYR A 175 6.68 -16.45 -1.78
C TYR A 175 5.59 -15.37 -1.86
N PRO A 176 5.85 -14.13 -1.43
CA PRO A 176 4.85 -13.07 -1.47
C PRO A 176 4.20 -12.89 -2.84
N TYR A 177 4.94 -12.97 -3.95
CA TYR A 177 4.38 -12.87 -5.31
C TYR A 177 3.36 -13.98 -5.64
N ASP A 178 3.43 -15.15 -4.99
CA ASP A 178 2.46 -16.23 -5.17
C ASP A 178 1.11 -15.93 -4.50
N LEU A 179 1.09 -15.06 -3.48
CA LEU A 179 -0.10 -14.71 -2.70
C LEU A 179 -1.03 -13.77 -3.47
N LEU A 180 -0.48 -12.95 -4.38
CA LEU A 180 -1.27 -12.02 -5.18
C LEU A 180 -2.11 -12.77 -6.21
N ARG A 181 -3.42 -12.49 -6.23
CA ARG A 181 -4.39 -13.20 -7.10
C ARG A 181 -4.42 -12.72 -8.53
N VAL A 182 -3.92 -11.52 -8.79
CA VAL A 182 -3.97 -10.82 -10.08
C VAL A 182 -2.57 -10.40 -10.53
N ASN A 183 -2.43 -10.03 -11.81
CA ASN A 183 -1.18 -9.51 -12.34
C ASN A 183 -1.00 -8.01 -12.03
N THR A 184 0.23 -7.53 -12.16
CA THR A 184 0.62 -6.14 -11.90
C THR A 184 0.95 -5.39 -13.18
N VAL A 185 1.07 -4.06 -13.10
CA VAL A 185 1.61 -3.24 -14.21
C VAL A 185 3.01 -3.70 -14.62
N PHE A 186 3.83 -4.15 -13.66
CA PHE A 186 5.17 -4.68 -13.93
C PHE A 186 5.10 -5.88 -14.87
N SER A 187 4.19 -6.82 -14.62
CA SER A 187 3.97 -7.98 -15.49
C SER A 187 3.63 -7.57 -16.93
N VAL A 188 2.74 -6.58 -17.10
CA VAL A 188 2.32 -6.11 -18.44
C VAL A 188 3.45 -5.38 -19.15
N ILE A 189 4.18 -4.53 -18.43
CA ILE A 189 5.32 -3.75 -18.96
C ILE A 189 6.47 -4.69 -19.37
N ARG A 190 6.77 -5.69 -18.53
CA ARG A 190 7.78 -6.72 -18.87
C ARG A 190 7.42 -7.53 -20.11
N GLN A 191 6.16 -7.93 -20.25
CA GLN A 191 5.67 -8.62 -21.46
C GLN A 191 5.79 -7.75 -22.71
N ALA A 192 5.78 -6.43 -22.57
CA ALA A 192 6.05 -5.50 -23.67
C ALA A 192 7.55 -5.30 -23.95
N GLY A 193 8.45 -5.99 -23.23
CA GLY A 193 9.90 -5.89 -23.40
C GLY A 193 10.52 -4.65 -22.77
N LEU A 194 9.80 -3.92 -21.91
CA LEU A 194 10.26 -2.71 -21.28
C LEU A 194 10.86 -2.99 -19.88
N ARG A 195 11.77 -2.11 -19.43
CA ARG A 195 12.45 -2.24 -18.14
C ARG A 195 11.55 -1.73 -17.00
N THR A 196 11.68 -2.37 -15.84
CA THR A 196 10.92 -2.09 -14.61
C THR A 196 11.85 -2.00 -13.41
N ALA A 197 11.56 -1.09 -12.48
CA ALA A 197 12.24 -0.99 -11.20
C ALA A 197 11.27 -0.46 -10.14
N TRP A 198 11.53 -0.75 -8.85
CA TRP A 198 10.79 -0.21 -7.72
C TRP A 198 11.65 -0.23 -6.46
N SER A 199 11.41 0.70 -5.53
CA SER A 199 12.05 0.70 -4.21
C SER A 199 11.03 0.87 -3.09
N ASP A 200 11.04 -0.07 -2.14
CA ASP A 200 10.12 -0.08 -1.00
C ASP A 200 10.82 -0.49 0.31
N LYS A 201 10.08 -0.79 1.37
CA LYS A 201 10.56 -0.87 2.76
C LYS A 201 10.78 -2.27 3.32
N HIS A 202 10.33 -3.32 2.64
CA HIS A 202 10.46 -4.72 3.06
C HIS A 202 10.73 -5.63 1.88
N ALA A 203 11.46 -6.72 2.08
CA ALA A 203 11.62 -7.77 1.07
C ALA A 203 10.25 -8.36 0.63
N ALA A 204 9.25 -8.34 1.51
CA ALA A 204 7.89 -8.78 1.23
C ALA A 204 7.19 -7.99 0.10
N TYR A 205 7.70 -6.81 -0.31
CA TYR A 205 7.23 -6.12 -1.53
C TYR A 205 7.53 -6.89 -2.82
N ASP A 206 8.23 -8.01 -2.73
CA ASP A 206 8.23 -9.08 -3.71
C ASP A 206 6.82 -9.49 -4.21
N ILE A 207 5.78 -9.23 -3.41
CA ILE A 207 4.39 -9.43 -3.82
C ILE A 207 4.02 -8.70 -5.12
N LEU A 208 4.71 -7.62 -5.46
CA LEU A 208 4.50 -6.84 -6.68
C LEU A 208 5.18 -7.44 -7.90
N ASP A 209 6.10 -8.39 -7.71
CA ASP A 209 6.97 -8.94 -8.75
C ASP A 209 6.26 -9.89 -9.73
N GLY A 210 4.94 -9.99 -9.60
CA GLY A 210 4.10 -10.84 -10.45
C GLY A 210 4.42 -12.32 -10.29
N LYS A 211 3.58 -13.18 -10.86
CA LYS A 211 3.68 -14.64 -10.68
C LYS A 211 4.96 -15.29 -11.21
N SER A 212 5.78 -14.56 -11.94
CA SER A 212 7.10 -15.02 -12.36
C SER A 212 8.18 -14.84 -11.30
N GLY A 213 7.95 -13.99 -10.28
CA GLY A 213 8.94 -13.55 -9.30
C GLY A 213 10.14 -12.84 -9.97
N SER A 214 9.91 -12.14 -11.09
CA SER A 214 10.95 -11.48 -11.88
C SER A 214 10.41 -10.39 -12.83
N ASP A 215 9.20 -9.91 -12.57
CA ASP A 215 8.58 -8.86 -13.39
C ASP A 215 9.11 -7.46 -13.01
N ILE A 216 9.71 -7.30 -11.82
CA ILE A 216 10.48 -6.12 -11.43
C ILE A 216 11.96 -6.47 -11.53
N GLN A 217 12.66 -5.89 -12.52
CA GLN A 217 14.06 -6.25 -12.80
C GLN A 217 15.05 -5.69 -11.79
N ASP A 218 14.61 -4.70 -11.02
CA ASP A 218 15.40 -4.06 -9.98
C ASP A 218 14.47 -3.65 -8.84
N LEU A 219 14.34 -4.50 -7.83
CA LEU A 219 13.48 -4.29 -6.68
C LEU A 219 14.34 -4.11 -5.42
N PHE A 220 14.63 -2.84 -5.09
CA PHE A 220 15.47 -2.47 -3.97
C PHE A 220 14.64 -2.27 -2.70
N THR A 221 14.83 -3.14 -1.71
CA THR A 221 13.99 -3.24 -0.51
C THR A 221 14.82 -3.28 0.78
N PRO A 222 15.51 -2.19 1.15
CA PRO A 222 16.18 -2.14 2.45
C PRO A 222 15.16 -2.25 3.58
N GLU A 223 15.47 -3.03 4.65
CA GLU A 223 14.53 -3.32 5.73
C GLU A 223 14.42 -2.15 6.72
N ILE A 224 13.22 -1.54 6.80
CA ILE A 224 12.98 -0.36 7.64
C ILE A 224 12.86 -0.71 9.14
N ASN A 225 12.35 -1.88 9.49
CA ASN A 225 12.18 -2.28 10.89
C ASN A 225 13.45 -2.89 11.50
N SER A 226 14.53 -2.92 10.71
CA SER A 226 15.85 -3.35 11.18
C SER A 226 16.50 -2.31 12.08
N ALA A 227 17.53 -2.72 12.83
CA ALA A 227 18.29 -1.84 13.70
C ALA A 227 18.94 -0.68 12.93
N ALA A 228 18.69 0.55 13.36
CA ALA A 228 19.26 1.76 12.81
C ALA A 228 20.69 1.98 13.34
N ILE A 229 21.67 1.30 12.75
CA ILE A 229 23.07 1.38 13.17
C ILE A 229 23.58 2.80 13.00
N GLY A 230 24.16 3.37 14.06
CA GLY A 230 24.67 4.75 14.11
C GLY A 230 23.65 5.77 14.62
N TYR A 231 22.42 5.36 14.90
CA TYR A 231 21.39 6.09 15.62
C TYR A 231 21.25 5.57 17.05
N PRO A 232 20.36 6.10 17.90
CA PRO A 232 20.20 5.62 19.27
C PRO A 232 20.12 4.09 19.33
N ALA A 233 20.98 3.48 20.15
CA ALA A 233 21.23 2.05 20.10
C ALA A 233 19.98 1.22 20.34
N GLY A 234 19.69 0.26 19.46
CA GLY A 234 18.62 -0.70 19.58
C GLY A 234 17.28 -0.27 18.98
N ASP A 235 17.16 0.95 18.51
CA ASP A 235 15.94 1.42 17.85
C ASP A 235 15.97 1.05 16.35
N ASP A 236 14.80 0.82 15.77
CA ASP A 236 14.64 0.70 14.34
C ASP A 236 14.59 2.10 13.67
N TRP A 237 14.63 2.14 12.33
CA TRP A 237 14.65 3.38 11.56
C TRP A 237 13.38 4.23 11.75
N THR A 238 12.28 3.66 12.29
CA THR A 238 11.00 4.36 12.48
C THR A 238 10.88 5.05 13.84
N GLN A 239 11.75 4.74 14.79
CA GLN A 239 11.71 5.30 16.15
C GLN A 239 12.34 6.70 16.24
N ASP A 240 13.14 7.07 15.26
CA ASP A 240 13.75 8.39 15.13
C ASP A 240 13.51 8.93 13.72
N ASN A 241 13.03 10.16 13.62
CA ASN A 241 12.64 10.71 12.33
C ASN A 241 13.83 11.08 11.44
N ALA A 242 14.97 11.51 12.03
CA ALA A 242 16.19 11.72 11.27
C ALA A 242 16.75 10.40 10.72
N ALA A 243 16.62 9.31 11.47
CA ALA A 243 16.94 7.98 10.96
C ALA A 243 16.04 7.60 9.78
N THR A 244 14.73 7.89 9.85
CA THR A 244 13.80 7.63 8.75
C THR A 244 14.14 8.49 7.50
N GLU A 245 14.51 9.76 7.65
CA GLU A 245 15.00 10.59 6.54
C GLU A 245 16.29 10.00 5.92
N GLN A 246 17.23 9.55 6.74
CA GLN A 246 18.44 8.85 6.28
C GLN A 246 18.08 7.58 5.50
N TYR A 247 17.15 6.80 6.01
CA TYR A 247 16.63 5.59 5.34
C TYR A 247 16.00 5.94 3.98
N ASP A 248 15.11 6.91 3.90
CA ASP A 248 14.50 7.36 2.65
C ASP A 248 15.55 7.83 1.64
N SER A 249 16.64 8.50 2.10
CA SER A 249 17.73 8.96 1.23
C SER A 249 18.43 7.83 0.46
N TYR A 250 18.42 6.60 0.97
CA TYR A 250 18.97 5.45 0.26
C TYR A 250 18.13 5.10 -0.96
N LYS A 251 16.80 5.13 -0.81
CA LYS A 251 15.86 4.88 -1.91
C LYS A 251 15.88 6.02 -2.94
N VAL A 252 15.98 7.28 -2.49
CA VAL A 252 16.16 8.42 -3.40
C VAL A 252 17.40 8.24 -4.26
N ARG A 253 18.54 7.82 -3.67
CA ARG A 253 19.76 7.56 -4.45
C ARG A 253 19.61 6.41 -5.44
N ALA A 254 18.85 5.37 -5.09
CA ALA A 254 18.51 4.29 -6.01
C ALA A 254 17.75 4.84 -7.23
N VAL A 255 16.71 5.65 -7.02
CA VAL A 255 15.91 6.25 -8.10
C VAL A 255 16.75 7.24 -8.94
N LEU A 256 17.64 8.03 -8.33
CA LEU A 256 18.57 8.88 -9.07
C LEU A 256 19.50 8.07 -10.01
N ASN A 257 20.00 6.93 -9.55
CA ASN A 257 20.79 6.03 -10.38
C ASN A 257 19.97 5.46 -11.56
N GLU A 258 18.70 5.14 -11.32
CA GLU A 258 17.77 4.67 -12.36
C GLU A 258 17.44 5.76 -13.39
N ILE A 259 17.30 7.01 -12.98
CA ILE A 259 17.16 8.16 -13.89
C ILE A 259 18.41 8.30 -14.76
N ASP A 260 19.61 8.12 -14.20
CA ASP A 260 20.88 8.11 -14.92
C ASP A 260 21.05 6.91 -15.88
N GLY A 261 20.08 5.97 -15.88
CA GLY A 261 20.10 4.76 -16.72
C GLY A 261 20.90 3.60 -16.13
N TYR A 262 21.21 3.63 -14.84
CA TYR A 262 21.87 2.52 -14.13
C TYR A 262 20.84 1.65 -13.36
N ASP A 263 21.32 0.54 -12.81
CA ASP A 263 20.63 -0.15 -11.72
C ASP A 263 20.71 0.67 -10.42
N HIS A 264 19.91 0.32 -9.40
CA HIS A 264 19.90 1.03 -8.11
C HIS A 264 21.29 1.15 -7.48
N SER A 265 22.14 0.13 -7.67
CA SER A 265 23.50 0.08 -7.11
C SER A 265 24.53 0.88 -7.90
N ARG A 266 24.18 1.39 -9.08
CA ARG A 266 25.04 2.04 -10.06
C ARG A 266 26.15 1.13 -10.61
N SER A 267 25.98 -0.18 -10.57
CA SER A 267 26.97 -1.16 -11.04
C SER A 267 26.86 -1.44 -12.54
N SER A 268 25.67 -1.31 -13.13
CA SER A 268 25.39 -1.65 -14.52
C SER A 268 24.56 -0.57 -15.20
N HIS A 269 24.99 -0.13 -16.38
CA HIS A 269 24.19 0.78 -17.21
C HIS A 269 23.18 -0.06 -18.02
N VAL A 270 21.89 0.04 -17.68
CA VAL A 270 20.82 -0.83 -18.18
C VAL A 270 19.67 -0.07 -18.83
N GLY A 271 19.77 1.26 -18.87
CA GLY A 271 18.75 2.17 -19.38
C GLY A 271 17.72 2.57 -18.32
N THR A 272 17.14 3.75 -18.47
CA THR A 272 16.08 4.25 -17.58
C THR A 272 14.82 3.37 -17.70
N PRO A 273 14.21 2.93 -16.58
CA PRO A 273 13.02 2.07 -16.63
C PRO A 273 11.80 2.78 -17.22
N ALA A 274 10.88 2.00 -17.80
CA ALA A 274 9.58 2.51 -18.25
C ALA A 274 8.65 2.82 -17.07
N ILE A 275 8.73 2.01 -15.99
CA ILE A 275 8.09 2.28 -14.70
C ILE A 275 9.14 2.12 -13.61
N PHE A 276 9.22 3.09 -12.73
CA PHE A 276 10.12 3.09 -11.57
C PHE A 276 9.64 4.10 -10.53
N GLY A 277 10.28 4.09 -9.38
CA GLY A 277 9.97 5.01 -8.30
C GLY A 277 10.24 4.42 -6.93
N MET A 278 9.66 5.06 -5.93
CA MET A 278 9.87 4.68 -4.55
C MET A 278 8.73 5.10 -3.62
N ASN A 279 8.80 4.53 -2.43
CA ASN A 279 7.96 4.92 -1.32
C ASN A 279 8.77 5.65 -0.25
N PHE A 280 8.30 6.85 0.19
CA PHE A 280 8.84 7.60 1.32
C PHE A 280 8.15 7.20 2.63
N GLN A 281 8.90 7.17 3.73
CA GLN A 281 8.41 6.79 5.07
C GLN A 281 8.41 7.93 6.08
N SER A 282 9.24 8.95 5.88
CA SER A 282 9.52 9.98 6.88
C SER A 282 8.32 10.83 7.28
N VAL A 283 7.35 11.05 6.38
CA VAL A 283 6.09 11.74 6.70
C VAL A 283 5.24 10.90 7.64
N SER A 284 5.10 9.59 7.39
CA SER A 284 4.36 8.66 8.25
C SER A 284 4.93 8.63 9.67
N THR A 285 6.25 8.50 9.82
CA THR A 285 6.89 8.50 11.15
C THR A 285 6.73 9.84 11.86
N ALA A 286 6.80 10.98 11.14
CA ALA A 286 6.57 12.30 11.73
C ALA A 286 5.12 12.50 12.23
N GLN A 287 4.17 11.79 11.67
CA GLN A 287 2.77 11.81 12.14
C GLN A 287 2.54 10.88 13.32
N LYS A 288 3.20 9.72 13.36
CA LYS A 288 3.03 8.69 14.41
C LYS A 288 3.76 9.02 15.71
N LEU A 289 4.97 9.59 15.61
CA LEU A 289 5.80 9.88 16.79
C LEU A 289 5.26 11.10 17.56
N PRO A 290 5.11 11.02 18.90
CA PRO A 290 4.78 12.19 19.72
C PRO A 290 5.81 13.31 19.61
N SER A 291 7.07 12.93 19.45
CA SER A 291 8.20 13.86 19.25
C SER A 291 9.42 13.12 18.70
N SER A 292 10.25 13.80 17.94
CA SER A 292 11.59 13.39 17.54
C SER A 292 12.46 14.63 17.35
N GLU A 293 13.77 14.53 17.58
CA GLU A 293 14.75 15.63 17.39
C GLU A 293 14.38 16.91 18.16
N GLY A 294 13.67 16.81 19.27
CA GLY A 294 13.18 17.98 20.04
C GLY A 294 11.97 18.68 19.41
N LEU A 295 11.42 18.16 18.32
CA LEU A 295 10.22 18.69 17.64
C LEU A 295 8.99 17.87 17.99
N THR A 296 7.84 18.51 18.15
CA THR A 296 6.54 17.86 18.34
C THR A 296 6.07 17.25 17.02
N GLY A 297 5.68 15.96 17.06
CA GLY A 297 5.13 15.23 15.93
C GLY A 297 3.63 15.43 15.72
N GLY A 298 3.11 14.81 14.68
CA GLY A 298 1.71 14.89 14.30
C GLY A 298 1.23 16.31 14.00
N TYR A 299 0.07 16.65 14.56
CA TYR A 299 -0.60 17.93 14.33
C TYR A 299 -0.67 18.75 15.62
N THR A 300 -0.60 20.08 15.52
CA THR A 300 -0.77 21.00 16.66
C THR A 300 -2.22 21.37 16.91
N ALA A 301 -3.04 21.31 15.89
CA ALA A 301 -4.50 21.44 15.92
C ALA A 301 -5.05 20.66 14.73
N LYS A 302 -6.35 20.46 14.65
CA LYS A 302 -7.00 19.73 13.56
C LYS A 302 -6.52 20.20 12.19
N GLY A 303 -5.85 19.31 11.44
CA GLY A 303 -5.33 19.56 10.10
C GLY A 303 -4.20 20.60 10.01
N VAL A 304 -3.54 20.94 11.15
CA VAL A 304 -2.40 21.86 11.17
C VAL A 304 -1.13 21.07 11.47
N PRO A 305 -0.28 20.77 10.48
CA PRO A 305 0.97 20.04 10.67
C PRO A 305 1.83 20.61 11.78
N GLY A 306 2.31 19.74 12.66
CA GLY A 306 3.24 20.08 13.74
C GLY A 306 4.67 20.31 13.21
N PRO A 307 5.59 20.82 14.03
CA PRO A 307 6.94 21.16 13.59
C PRO A 307 7.71 20.00 12.93
N LEU A 308 7.59 18.79 13.47
CA LEU A 308 8.24 17.61 12.92
C LEU A 308 7.66 17.24 11.54
N LEU A 309 6.34 17.26 11.41
CA LEU A 309 5.67 16.98 10.13
C LEU A 309 5.99 18.05 9.09
N GLN A 310 6.04 19.34 9.47
CA GLN A 310 6.48 20.41 8.56
C GLN A 310 7.90 20.20 8.04
N LYS A 311 8.83 19.79 8.92
CA LYS A 311 10.21 19.43 8.54
C LYS A 311 10.22 18.31 7.51
N ASN A 312 9.40 17.28 7.69
CA ASN A 312 9.37 16.14 6.79
C ASN A 312 8.69 16.43 5.45
N LEU A 313 7.66 17.27 5.44
CA LEU A 313 7.12 17.78 4.17
C LEU A 313 8.18 18.55 3.38
N ALA A 314 9.02 19.36 4.05
CA ALA A 314 10.13 20.07 3.42
C ALA A 314 11.25 19.12 2.96
N TYR A 315 11.52 18.03 3.69
CA TYR A 315 12.45 16.98 3.26
C TYR A 315 11.96 16.32 1.97
N VAL A 316 10.72 15.83 1.93
CA VAL A 316 10.12 15.23 0.73
C VAL A 316 10.14 16.21 -0.45
N ASP A 317 9.80 17.49 -0.22
CA ASP A 317 9.87 18.54 -1.25
C ASP A 317 11.29 18.67 -1.84
N THR A 318 12.30 18.66 -0.99
CA THR A 318 13.71 18.75 -1.40
C THR A 318 14.11 17.55 -2.27
N GLU A 319 13.75 16.35 -1.87
CA GLU A 319 14.09 15.13 -2.60
C GLU A 319 13.31 15.01 -3.92
N VAL A 320 12.03 15.38 -3.94
CA VAL A 320 11.26 15.51 -5.19
C VAL A 320 11.91 16.52 -6.12
N GLY A 321 12.37 17.65 -5.58
CA GLY A 321 13.13 18.65 -6.33
C GLY A 321 14.40 18.08 -6.98
N ALA A 322 15.16 17.27 -6.24
CA ALA A 322 16.37 16.60 -6.74
C ALA A 322 16.05 15.62 -7.88
N LEU A 323 15.00 14.80 -7.74
CA LEU A 323 14.56 13.88 -8.79
C LEU A 323 14.13 14.61 -10.07
N LEU A 324 13.36 15.71 -9.94
CA LEU A 324 12.95 16.53 -11.08
C LEU A 324 14.16 17.20 -11.76
N ALA A 325 15.15 17.66 -11.00
CA ALA A 325 16.37 18.24 -11.51
C ALA A 325 17.20 17.21 -12.30
N GLU A 326 17.31 15.97 -11.78
CA GLU A 326 18.02 14.90 -12.48
C GLU A 326 17.32 14.49 -13.78
N LEU A 327 15.98 14.38 -13.79
CA LEU A 327 15.21 14.16 -15.03
C LEU A 327 15.48 15.24 -16.08
N ALA A 328 15.57 16.50 -15.65
CA ALA A 328 15.89 17.61 -16.56
C ALA A 328 17.32 17.54 -17.09
N LYS A 329 18.29 17.22 -16.23
CA LYS A 329 19.71 17.05 -16.57
C LYS A 329 19.94 15.91 -17.57
N GLN A 330 19.20 14.81 -17.44
CA GLN A 330 19.25 13.66 -18.35
C GLN A 330 18.37 13.84 -19.61
N HIS A 331 17.77 15.03 -19.80
CA HIS A 331 16.83 15.34 -20.91
C HIS A 331 15.61 14.42 -20.96
N LEU A 332 15.19 13.86 -19.83
CA LEU A 332 14.04 12.96 -19.70
C LEU A 332 12.74 13.68 -19.31
N ALA A 333 12.79 14.93 -18.83
CA ALA A 333 11.62 15.65 -18.31
C ALA A 333 10.46 15.73 -19.32
N GLY A 334 10.74 15.87 -20.62
CA GLY A 334 9.71 15.91 -21.67
C GLY A 334 9.13 14.54 -22.06
N SER A 335 9.68 13.45 -21.57
CA SER A 335 9.25 12.08 -21.86
C SER A 335 8.89 11.28 -20.62
N THR A 336 8.92 11.88 -19.44
CA THR A 336 8.57 11.24 -18.17
C THR A 336 7.31 11.86 -17.59
N THR A 337 6.38 11.01 -17.17
CA THR A 337 5.26 11.37 -16.30
C THR A 337 5.67 11.12 -14.85
N VAL A 338 5.47 12.08 -13.97
CA VAL A 338 5.64 11.93 -12.53
C VAL A 338 4.26 11.82 -11.89
N ILE A 339 4.03 10.79 -11.12
CA ILE A 339 2.82 10.58 -10.32
C ILE A 339 3.21 10.72 -8.85
N LEU A 340 2.57 11.63 -8.12
CA LEU A 340 2.68 11.75 -6.66
C LEU A 340 1.39 11.23 -6.03
N SER A 341 1.52 10.27 -5.11
CA SER A 341 0.40 9.72 -4.34
C SER A 341 0.86 9.24 -2.96
N ALA A 342 0.00 8.54 -2.24
CA ALA A 342 0.30 7.85 -1.00
C ALA A 342 -0.37 6.48 -0.98
N LYS A 343 0.21 5.51 -0.26
CA LYS A 343 -0.42 4.20 -0.03
C LYS A 343 -1.66 4.34 0.85
N HIS A 344 -1.59 5.21 1.85
CA HIS A 344 -2.62 5.51 2.84
C HIS A 344 -2.40 6.90 3.44
N GLY A 345 -3.46 7.45 4.04
CA GLY A 345 -3.35 8.53 5.03
C GLY A 345 -3.15 7.94 6.44
N GLN A 346 -3.29 8.77 7.46
CA GLN A 346 -3.21 8.36 8.87
C GLN A 346 -4.16 9.19 9.73
N SER A 347 -4.74 8.59 10.78
CA SER A 347 -5.65 9.27 11.68
C SER A 347 -5.23 9.14 13.15
N PRO A 348 -5.63 10.13 14.02
CA PRO A 348 -6.35 11.35 13.67
C PRO A 348 -5.43 12.52 13.24
N THR A 349 -5.91 13.38 12.36
CA THR A 349 -5.30 14.70 12.10
C THR A 349 -5.71 15.76 13.14
N ASP A 350 -6.59 15.40 14.08
CA ASP A 350 -6.98 16.21 15.23
C ASP A 350 -6.40 15.59 16.51
N PRO A 351 -5.33 16.17 17.10
CA PRO A 351 -4.72 15.62 18.31
C PRO A 351 -5.69 15.60 19.53
N ALA A 352 -6.71 16.47 19.54
CA ALA A 352 -7.71 16.47 20.60
C ALA A 352 -8.67 15.28 20.52
N ALA A 353 -8.75 14.62 19.35
CA ALA A 353 -9.59 13.44 19.17
C ALA A 353 -8.92 12.15 19.67
N LEU A 354 -7.59 12.12 19.81
CA LEU A 354 -6.85 10.89 20.12
C LEU A 354 -7.39 10.16 21.35
N ASN A 355 -7.63 8.87 21.20
CA ASN A 355 -7.96 7.92 22.28
C ASN A 355 -7.25 6.60 22.01
N ARG A 356 -6.12 6.36 22.68
CA ARG A 356 -5.38 5.09 22.57
C ARG A 356 -6.08 4.04 23.40
N ILE A 357 -6.43 2.92 22.79
CA ILE A 357 -7.13 1.81 23.42
C ILE A 357 -6.22 0.58 23.36
N ASP A 358 -5.99 -0.05 24.49
CA ASP A 358 -5.36 -1.38 24.53
C ASP A 358 -6.39 -2.42 24.07
N ASP A 359 -6.15 -3.03 22.91
CA ASP A 359 -7.00 -4.03 22.25
C ASP A 359 -6.85 -5.42 22.87
N GLY A 360 -5.68 -5.76 23.42
CA GLY A 360 -5.40 -7.07 24.01
C GLY A 360 -6.50 -7.54 24.96
N PRO A 361 -6.88 -6.77 25.99
CA PRO A 361 -7.99 -7.14 26.88
C PRO A 361 -9.35 -7.32 26.19
N LEU A 362 -9.59 -6.65 25.05
CA LEU A 362 -10.84 -6.80 24.30
C LEU A 362 -10.87 -8.14 23.56
N LEU A 363 -9.76 -8.54 22.94
CA LEU A 363 -9.61 -9.80 22.21
C LEU A 363 -9.59 -11.01 23.18
N ASP A 364 -8.84 -10.90 24.27
CA ASP A 364 -8.80 -11.92 25.34
C ASP A 364 -10.20 -12.13 25.95
N GLY A 365 -10.89 -11.03 26.21
CA GLY A 365 -12.24 -11.06 26.72
C GLY A 365 -13.25 -11.69 25.76
N LEU A 366 -13.08 -11.48 24.44
CA LEU A 366 -13.89 -12.14 23.41
C LEU A 366 -13.67 -13.66 23.45
N ASN A 367 -12.42 -14.12 23.50
CA ASN A 367 -12.06 -15.53 23.62
C ASN A 367 -12.67 -16.17 24.87
N ALA A 368 -12.53 -15.51 26.02
CA ALA A 368 -13.08 -15.99 27.28
C ALA A 368 -14.62 -16.05 27.26
N ALA A 369 -15.29 -15.03 26.68
CA ALA A 369 -16.74 -15.00 26.56
C ALA A 369 -17.27 -16.11 25.64
N TRP A 370 -16.58 -16.38 24.51
CA TRP A 370 -16.92 -17.48 23.61
C TRP A 370 -16.79 -18.83 24.29
N LYS A 371 -15.67 -19.08 24.95
CA LYS A 371 -15.39 -20.31 25.69
C LYS A 371 -16.44 -20.57 26.78
N LYS A 372 -16.86 -19.51 27.49
CA LYS A 372 -17.94 -19.60 28.49
C LYS A 372 -19.29 -19.97 27.87
N ALA A 373 -19.61 -19.41 26.69
CA ALA A 373 -20.85 -19.72 25.99
C ALA A 373 -20.83 -21.11 25.31
N HIS A 374 -19.65 -21.61 24.97
CA HIS A 374 -19.41 -22.87 24.26
C HIS A 374 -18.35 -23.74 24.99
N PRO A 375 -18.67 -24.34 26.15
CA PRO A 375 -17.67 -25.03 26.99
C PRO A 375 -16.95 -26.22 26.33
N SER A 376 -17.55 -26.81 25.29
CA SER A 376 -16.92 -27.89 24.50
C SER A 376 -15.98 -27.40 23.40
N TYR A 377 -15.98 -26.08 23.10
CA TYR A 377 -15.12 -25.51 22.07
C TYR A 377 -13.65 -25.55 22.52
N GLN A 378 -12.77 -25.99 21.62
CA GLN A 378 -11.34 -26.10 21.90
C GLN A 378 -10.58 -24.97 21.21
N GLY A 379 -9.65 -24.34 21.94
CA GLY A 379 -8.85 -23.22 21.48
C GLY A 379 -9.55 -21.86 21.64
N ASP A 380 -9.01 -20.86 21.02
CA ASP A 380 -9.53 -19.49 21.02
C ASP A 380 -10.39 -19.22 19.79
N LEU A 381 -11.38 -18.34 19.94
CA LEU A 381 -12.23 -17.92 18.84
C LEU A 381 -11.48 -17.04 17.86
N VAL A 382 -10.62 -16.11 18.34
CA VAL A 382 -9.77 -15.27 17.51
C VAL A 382 -8.60 -16.11 17.02
N ALA A 383 -8.53 -16.34 15.72
CA ALA A 383 -7.40 -16.99 15.06
C ALA A 383 -6.27 -15.99 14.81
N HIS A 384 -6.64 -14.78 14.40
CA HIS A 384 -5.73 -13.67 14.11
C HIS A 384 -6.50 -12.34 14.19
N ALA A 385 -5.82 -11.28 14.58
CA ALA A 385 -6.37 -9.91 14.58
C ALA A 385 -5.28 -8.91 14.24
N VAL A 386 -5.65 -7.89 13.47
CA VAL A 386 -4.85 -6.70 13.19
C VAL A 386 -5.71 -5.48 13.50
N ASP A 387 -5.21 -4.62 14.35
CA ASP A 387 -5.91 -3.43 14.80
C ASP A 387 -4.93 -2.27 15.07
N ASP A 388 -5.07 -1.24 14.28
CA ASP A 388 -4.35 0.02 14.39
C ASP A 388 -5.34 1.18 14.60
N ASP A 389 -5.98 1.70 13.56
CA ASP A 389 -7.12 2.61 13.66
C ASP A 389 -8.42 2.05 13.03
N GLY A 390 -8.38 0.79 12.67
CA GLY A 390 -9.48 -0.11 12.35
C GLY A 390 -9.31 -1.43 13.09
N MET A 391 -10.17 -2.42 12.84
CA MET A 391 -10.06 -3.73 13.47
C MET A 391 -10.47 -4.82 12.46
N LEU A 392 -9.52 -5.68 12.12
CA LEU A 392 -9.73 -6.86 11.30
C LEU A 392 -9.54 -8.10 12.16
N ILE A 393 -10.52 -9.00 12.21
CA ILE A 393 -10.42 -10.24 12.99
C ILE A 393 -10.80 -11.43 12.12
N TRP A 394 -9.95 -12.44 12.12
CA TRP A 394 -10.21 -13.78 11.58
C TRP A 394 -10.55 -14.73 12.71
N LEU A 395 -11.65 -15.46 12.58
CA LEU A 395 -12.13 -16.37 13.60
C LEU A 395 -11.76 -17.82 13.27
N SER A 396 -11.43 -18.59 14.29
CA SER A 396 -11.21 -20.05 14.18
C SER A 396 -12.51 -20.79 13.83
N ASP A 397 -13.65 -20.33 14.36
CA ASP A 397 -15.00 -20.67 13.90
C ASP A 397 -15.54 -19.53 13.05
N HIS A 398 -15.43 -19.64 11.72
CA HIS A 398 -15.87 -18.63 10.76
C HIS A 398 -17.36 -18.75 10.39
N SER A 399 -18.17 -19.38 11.27
CA SER A 399 -19.62 -19.41 11.09
C SER A 399 -20.25 -18.04 11.29
N GLN A 400 -21.39 -17.81 10.62
CA GLN A 400 -22.16 -16.58 10.82
C GLN A 400 -22.58 -16.39 12.28
N GLN A 401 -22.76 -17.48 13.05
CA GLN A 401 -23.08 -17.44 14.47
C GLN A 401 -21.91 -16.90 15.29
N ALA A 402 -20.70 -17.39 15.05
CA ALA A 402 -19.48 -16.92 15.73
C ALA A 402 -19.18 -15.44 15.39
N ALA A 403 -19.31 -15.07 14.12
CA ALA A 403 -19.15 -13.68 13.69
C ALA A 403 -20.20 -12.74 14.33
N ALA A 404 -21.44 -13.17 14.43
CA ALA A 404 -22.50 -12.41 15.13
C ALA A 404 -22.23 -12.28 16.63
N PHE A 405 -21.71 -13.34 17.27
CA PHE A 405 -21.31 -13.33 18.67
C PHE A 405 -20.17 -12.32 18.90
N ALA A 406 -19.09 -12.40 18.10
CA ALA A 406 -17.95 -11.48 18.17
C ALA A 406 -18.40 -10.03 18.02
N LYS A 407 -19.21 -9.72 17.00
CA LYS A 407 -19.81 -8.39 16.81
C LYS A 407 -20.58 -7.92 18.04
N LYS A 408 -21.47 -8.77 18.60
CA LYS A 408 -22.26 -8.43 19.78
C LYS A 408 -21.37 -8.16 20.99
N TYR A 409 -20.35 -8.98 21.19
CA TYR A 409 -19.39 -8.81 22.27
C TYR A 409 -18.65 -7.47 22.16
N LEU A 410 -18.00 -7.20 21.02
CA LEU A 410 -17.25 -5.97 20.79
C LEU A 410 -18.09 -4.71 20.99
N LEU A 411 -19.32 -4.71 20.48
CA LEU A 411 -20.22 -3.56 20.62
C LEU A 411 -20.78 -3.36 22.04
N ALA A 412 -20.57 -4.31 22.94
CA ALA A 412 -20.98 -4.23 24.34
C ALA A 412 -19.88 -3.74 25.29
N GLN A 413 -18.61 -3.71 24.84
CA GLN A 413 -17.49 -3.34 25.73
C GLN A 413 -17.36 -1.84 25.87
N SER A 414 -16.96 -1.41 27.07
CA SER A 414 -16.62 -0.03 27.40
C SER A 414 -15.46 -0.01 28.36
N GLY A 415 -14.67 1.07 28.36
CA GLY A 415 -13.50 1.19 29.20
C GLY A 415 -12.87 2.58 29.11
N PHE A 416 -11.58 2.62 29.37
CA PHE A 416 -10.79 3.84 29.30
C PHE A 416 -9.53 3.59 28.48
N GLY A 417 -9.32 4.43 27.49
CA GLY A 417 -8.05 4.62 26.82
C GLY A 417 -7.29 5.84 27.37
N THR A 418 -6.37 6.39 26.56
CA THR A 418 -5.59 7.59 26.94
C THR A 418 -5.60 8.63 25.83
N ASP A 419 -5.77 9.89 26.19
CA ASP A 419 -5.66 11.04 25.29
C ASP A 419 -4.20 11.41 24.97
N ILE A 420 -3.98 12.46 24.18
CA ILE A 420 -2.65 12.95 23.79
C ILE A 420 -1.80 13.33 25.02
N ASN A 421 -2.42 13.79 26.11
CA ASN A 421 -1.75 14.16 27.36
C ASN A 421 -1.64 12.98 28.35
N LYS A 422 -1.94 11.75 27.92
CA LYS A 422 -1.95 10.52 28.73
C LYS A 422 -3.01 10.51 29.83
N ASN A 423 -4.03 11.39 29.77
CA ASN A 423 -5.17 11.34 30.68
C ASN A 423 -6.12 10.23 30.26
N LYS A 424 -6.84 9.64 31.24
CA LYS A 424 -7.89 8.66 30.97
C LYS A 424 -8.99 9.27 30.10
N ARG A 425 -9.33 8.60 29.02
CA ARG A 425 -10.40 8.95 28.10
C ARG A 425 -11.37 7.78 27.94
N PRO A 426 -12.66 7.96 28.24
CA PRO A 426 -13.60 6.85 28.13
C PRO A 426 -13.83 6.44 26.68
N PHE A 427 -14.11 5.16 26.48
CA PHE A 427 -14.63 4.63 25.23
C PHE A 427 -15.83 3.73 25.46
N THR A 428 -16.65 3.57 24.44
CA THR A 428 -17.75 2.61 24.37
C THR A 428 -17.64 1.78 23.12
N ARG A 429 -18.31 0.65 23.08
CA ARG A 429 -18.38 -0.20 21.87
C ARG A 429 -16.98 -0.64 21.37
N SER A 430 -16.07 -0.96 22.29
CA SER A 430 -14.66 -1.23 21.99
C SER A 430 -13.94 -0.12 21.19
N GLY A 431 -14.42 1.11 21.19
CA GLY A 431 -13.92 2.17 20.31
C GLY A 431 -14.45 2.10 18.88
N LEU A 432 -15.47 1.29 18.60
CA LEU A 432 -15.99 1.08 17.24
C LEU A 432 -17.28 1.86 16.98
N THR A 433 -17.40 2.42 15.77
CA THR A 433 -18.65 3.00 15.25
C THR A 433 -19.50 1.96 14.57
N LYS A 434 -18.90 1.13 13.74
CA LYS A 434 -19.58 0.13 12.91
C LYS A 434 -18.77 -1.15 12.86
N VAL A 435 -19.48 -2.28 12.85
CA VAL A 435 -18.88 -3.60 12.74
C VAL A 435 -19.61 -4.39 11.65
N TYR A 436 -18.89 -4.77 10.64
CA TYR A 436 -19.31 -5.74 9.64
C TYR A 436 -18.88 -7.14 10.11
N ALA A 437 -19.76 -8.15 9.97
CA ALA A 437 -19.50 -9.48 10.50
C ALA A 437 -19.96 -10.58 9.53
N GLY A 438 -19.13 -11.58 9.33
CA GLY A 438 -19.39 -12.72 8.45
C GLY A 438 -19.68 -12.29 7.01
N ALA A 439 -20.83 -12.67 6.47
CA ALA A 439 -21.24 -12.31 5.12
C ALA A 439 -21.28 -10.79 4.86
N ALA A 440 -21.53 -9.97 5.90
CA ALA A 440 -21.52 -8.52 5.75
C ALA A 440 -20.08 -7.97 5.63
N ALA A 441 -19.07 -8.59 6.27
CA ALA A 441 -17.67 -8.24 6.09
C ALA A 441 -17.20 -8.60 4.67
N ALA A 442 -17.49 -9.80 4.20
CA ALA A 442 -17.20 -10.21 2.82
C ALA A 442 -17.87 -9.28 1.79
N GLY A 443 -19.14 -8.91 2.04
CA GLY A 443 -19.89 -7.97 1.18
C GLY A 443 -19.28 -6.56 1.16
N TYR A 444 -18.70 -6.10 2.28
CA TYR A 444 -18.00 -4.81 2.34
C TYR A 444 -16.77 -4.80 1.42
N PHE A 445 -16.03 -5.90 1.40
CA PHE A 445 -14.86 -6.07 0.53
C PHE A 445 -15.19 -6.58 -0.88
N HIS A 446 -16.44 -6.56 -1.29
CA HIS A 446 -16.91 -7.02 -2.60
C HIS A 446 -16.46 -8.45 -2.96
N THR A 447 -16.29 -9.32 -1.94
CA THR A 447 -15.88 -10.72 -2.11
C THR A 447 -16.93 -11.70 -1.63
N LYS A 448 -16.69 -12.99 -1.84
CA LYS A 448 -17.65 -14.05 -1.46
C LYS A 448 -17.49 -14.40 0.03
N ALA A 449 -18.59 -14.63 0.71
CA ALA A 449 -18.56 -15.31 1.99
C ALA A 449 -17.86 -16.66 1.84
N GLY A 450 -16.86 -16.93 2.68
CA GLY A 450 -16.01 -18.11 2.57
C GLY A 450 -14.73 -17.93 1.73
N ASP A 451 -14.43 -16.71 1.25
CA ASP A 451 -13.10 -16.38 0.80
C ASP A 451 -12.08 -16.69 1.92
N PRO A 452 -10.99 -17.44 1.63
CA PRO A 452 -10.11 -17.91 2.69
C PRO A 452 -9.29 -16.81 3.39
N ASN A 453 -9.16 -15.64 2.78
CA ASN A 453 -8.34 -14.54 3.30
C ASN A 453 -9.17 -13.38 3.86
N VAL A 454 -10.50 -13.33 3.57
CA VAL A 454 -11.34 -12.23 4.06
C VAL A 454 -11.49 -12.29 5.58
N PRO A 455 -11.41 -11.17 6.32
CA PRO A 455 -11.68 -11.15 7.75
C PRO A 455 -13.16 -11.46 8.04
N ASP A 456 -13.43 -12.15 9.17
CA ASP A 456 -14.80 -12.39 9.64
C ASP A 456 -15.42 -11.15 10.27
N ILE A 457 -14.57 -10.29 10.82
CA ILE A 457 -14.97 -9.01 11.41
C ILE A 457 -14.15 -7.90 10.75
N PHE A 458 -14.85 -6.87 10.30
CA PHE A 458 -14.24 -5.58 9.97
C PHE A 458 -14.91 -4.49 10.80
N GLY A 459 -14.14 -3.88 11.70
CA GLY A 459 -14.57 -2.83 12.62
C GLY A 459 -14.06 -1.47 12.17
N ILE A 460 -14.95 -0.53 11.93
CA ILE A 460 -14.61 0.89 11.73
C ILE A 460 -14.56 1.56 13.10
N SER A 461 -13.43 2.12 13.46
CA SER A 461 -13.20 2.79 14.73
C SER A 461 -14.03 4.08 14.89
N GLN A 462 -14.12 4.59 16.09
CA GLN A 462 -14.52 5.97 16.36
C GLN A 462 -13.36 6.88 15.99
N TYR A 463 -13.64 8.04 15.40
CA TYR A 463 -12.60 8.97 15.01
C TYR A 463 -11.67 9.31 16.18
N GLY A 464 -10.37 9.17 15.94
CA GLY A 464 -9.32 9.40 16.94
C GLY A 464 -8.94 8.17 17.77
N VAL A 465 -9.60 7.02 17.58
CA VAL A 465 -9.17 5.78 18.22
C VAL A 465 -7.93 5.25 17.50
N VAL A 466 -6.91 4.94 18.32
CA VAL A 466 -5.70 4.21 17.92
C VAL A 466 -5.58 3.02 18.87
N TYR A 467 -5.63 1.82 18.32
CA TYR A 467 -5.44 0.60 19.11
C TYR A 467 -3.94 0.41 19.39
N THR A 468 -3.58 0.48 20.65
CA THR A 468 -2.18 0.32 21.10
C THR A 468 -2.12 0.18 22.61
N GLY A 469 -1.30 -0.73 23.10
CA GLY A 469 -1.03 -0.91 24.53
C GLY A 469 -0.12 0.16 25.15
N GLY A 470 0.39 1.12 24.35
CA GLY A 470 1.38 2.10 24.75
C GLY A 470 0.99 3.55 24.55
N THR A 471 1.96 4.44 24.69
CA THR A 471 1.82 5.89 24.45
C THR A 471 2.82 6.41 23.40
N GLY A 472 3.50 5.51 22.70
CA GLY A 472 4.52 5.82 21.69
C GLY A 472 3.94 6.29 20.36
N LYS A 473 2.66 6.01 20.10
CA LYS A 473 1.98 6.39 18.86
C LYS A 473 0.88 7.42 19.14
N ILE A 474 0.71 8.39 18.24
CA ILE A 474 -0.33 9.43 18.29
C ILE A 474 -1.23 9.44 17.05
N ALA A 475 -0.91 8.66 16.06
CA ALA A 475 -1.71 8.37 14.86
C ALA A 475 -1.36 6.98 14.34
N GLU A 476 -2.28 6.38 13.62
CA GLU A 476 -2.11 5.11 12.89
C GLU A 476 -2.91 5.13 11.59
N HIS A 477 -2.72 4.07 10.79
CA HIS A 477 -3.48 3.79 9.58
C HIS A 477 -4.23 2.46 9.71
N GLY A 478 -4.84 1.96 8.64
CA GLY A 478 -5.57 0.68 8.65
C GLY A 478 -7.07 0.83 8.79
N GLY A 479 -7.54 2.06 8.99
CA GLY A 479 -8.95 2.39 9.14
C GLY A 479 -9.68 2.69 7.84
N ALA A 480 -10.78 3.43 7.99
CA ALA A 480 -11.65 3.86 6.90
C ALA A 480 -12.19 5.28 7.12
N HIS A 481 -11.51 6.09 7.91
CA HIS A 481 -11.85 7.50 8.09
C HIS A 481 -11.40 8.33 6.88
N ALA A 482 -11.94 9.53 6.76
CA ALA A 482 -11.52 10.46 5.71
C ALA A 482 -10.01 10.78 5.78
N ASP A 483 -9.44 10.84 7.00
CA ASP A 483 -8.01 11.07 7.20
C ASP A 483 -7.18 9.88 6.70
N ASP A 484 -7.69 8.65 6.82
CA ASP A 484 -7.01 7.44 6.33
C ASP A 484 -7.06 7.34 4.81
N LEU A 485 -8.17 7.76 4.21
CA LEU A 485 -8.47 7.50 2.80
C LEU A 485 -8.09 8.65 1.87
N ALA A 486 -8.18 9.91 2.31
CA ALA A 486 -7.99 11.08 1.47
C ALA A 486 -6.50 11.39 1.24
N VAL A 487 -5.93 10.82 0.20
CA VAL A 487 -4.52 10.93 -0.19
C VAL A 487 -4.34 11.86 -1.39
N PRO A 488 -3.14 12.45 -1.59
CA PRO A 488 -2.87 13.23 -2.80
C PRO A 488 -2.83 12.33 -4.03
N LEU A 489 -3.21 12.90 -5.16
CA LEU A 489 -2.97 12.31 -6.47
C LEU A 489 -2.71 13.44 -7.47
N VAL A 490 -1.45 13.52 -7.91
CA VAL A 490 -1.00 14.53 -8.89
C VAL A 490 -0.28 13.82 -10.02
N ILE A 491 -0.63 14.15 -11.25
CA ILE A 491 0.03 13.65 -12.47
C ILE A 491 0.68 14.84 -13.17
N TYR A 492 2.01 14.80 -13.33
CA TYR A 492 2.82 15.91 -13.84
C TYR A 492 3.72 15.45 -15.00
N GLY A 493 3.97 16.30 -15.97
CA GLY A 493 4.92 16.08 -17.04
C GLY A 493 4.30 15.50 -18.31
N ALA A 494 4.96 14.53 -18.95
CA ALA A 494 4.53 13.99 -20.23
C ALA A 494 3.10 13.39 -20.14
N GLY A 495 2.21 13.83 -21.01
CA GLY A 495 0.81 13.36 -21.06
C GLY A 495 -0.13 13.98 -20.05
N ALA A 496 0.35 14.83 -19.12
CA ALA A 496 -0.49 15.54 -18.16
C ALA A 496 -0.87 16.93 -18.64
N GLU A 497 -2.09 17.38 -18.33
CA GLU A 497 -2.52 18.74 -18.56
C GLU A 497 -2.09 19.65 -17.40
N ALA A 498 -1.38 20.73 -17.72
CA ALA A 498 -0.85 21.63 -16.71
C ALA A 498 -1.94 22.50 -16.07
N GLY A 499 -1.87 22.66 -14.74
CA GLY A 499 -2.74 23.55 -13.98
C GLY A 499 -4.20 23.09 -13.87
N THR A 500 -4.46 21.81 -14.13
CA THR A 500 -5.81 21.25 -14.06
C THR A 500 -6.12 20.73 -12.67
N ARG A 501 -7.32 21.04 -12.16
CA ARG A 501 -7.85 20.52 -10.89
C ARG A 501 -9.12 19.72 -11.13
N VAL A 502 -9.09 18.45 -10.73
CA VAL A 502 -10.22 17.54 -10.83
C VAL A 502 -10.81 17.32 -9.44
N SER A 503 -12.06 17.74 -9.23
CA SER A 503 -12.77 17.58 -7.95
C SER A 503 -13.68 16.36 -7.91
N LYS A 504 -13.75 15.59 -9.00
CA LYS A 504 -14.46 14.31 -9.02
C LYS A 504 -13.71 13.30 -8.14
N HIS A 505 -14.47 12.50 -7.40
CA HIS A 505 -13.92 11.37 -6.64
C HIS A 505 -13.24 10.37 -7.58
N VAL A 506 -12.03 9.96 -7.21
CA VAL A 506 -11.24 8.92 -7.88
C VAL A 506 -10.60 8.01 -6.83
N GLU A 507 -10.35 6.75 -7.20
CA GLU A 507 -9.61 5.80 -6.38
C GLU A 507 -8.15 5.69 -6.85
N THR A 508 -7.20 5.47 -5.93
CA THR A 508 -5.79 5.27 -6.26
C THR A 508 -5.56 4.00 -7.09
N THR A 509 -6.48 3.05 -7.09
CA THR A 509 -6.49 1.90 -8.00
C THR A 509 -6.47 2.33 -9.48
N SER A 510 -7.00 3.51 -9.80
CA SER A 510 -6.94 4.10 -11.14
C SER A 510 -5.52 4.44 -11.63
N ILE A 511 -4.52 4.45 -10.74
CA ILE A 511 -3.11 4.67 -11.10
C ILE A 511 -2.61 3.56 -12.04
N ALA A 512 -2.90 2.29 -11.74
CA ALA A 512 -2.44 1.15 -12.54
C ALA A 512 -2.85 1.23 -14.03
N PRO A 513 -4.16 1.35 -14.37
CA PRO A 513 -4.57 1.48 -15.76
C PRO A 513 -4.07 2.78 -16.41
N THR A 514 -3.88 3.85 -15.63
CA THR A 514 -3.33 5.12 -16.12
C THR A 514 -1.85 4.99 -16.50
N ILE A 515 -1.02 4.31 -15.70
CA ILE A 515 0.38 4.01 -16.03
C ILE A 515 0.46 3.29 -17.38
N LEU A 516 -0.33 2.25 -17.59
CA LEU A 516 -0.31 1.51 -18.86
C LEU A 516 -0.74 2.39 -20.03
N THR A 517 -1.79 3.21 -19.87
CA THR A 517 -2.25 4.14 -20.90
C THR A 517 -1.18 5.16 -21.28
N LEU A 518 -0.49 5.74 -20.29
CA LEU A 518 0.60 6.69 -20.51
C LEU A 518 1.75 6.06 -21.30
N LEU A 519 2.06 4.80 -21.05
CA LEU A 519 3.09 4.02 -21.75
C LEU A 519 2.61 3.44 -23.10
N GLY A 520 1.37 3.72 -23.53
CA GLY A 520 0.80 3.19 -24.78
C GLY A 520 0.47 1.70 -24.72
N LEU A 521 0.29 1.15 -23.52
CA LEU A 521 -0.08 -0.24 -23.28
C LEU A 521 -1.58 -0.36 -22.98
N ASP A 522 -2.15 -1.52 -23.23
CA ASP A 522 -3.58 -1.79 -23.01
C ASP A 522 -3.88 -2.03 -21.52
N PRO A 523 -4.66 -1.15 -20.85
CA PRO A 523 -5.07 -1.33 -19.45
C PRO A 523 -5.88 -2.60 -19.20
N ALA A 524 -6.60 -3.10 -20.21
CA ALA A 524 -7.38 -4.32 -20.09
C ALA A 524 -6.53 -5.58 -19.94
N LYS A 525 -5.20 -5.49 -20.06
CA LYS A 525 -4.29 -6.60 -19.69
C LYS A 525 -4.20 -6.82 -18.19
N LEU A 526 -4.59 -5.83 -17.36
CA LEU A 526 -4.71 -6.00 -15.91
C LEU A 526 -5.98 -6.78 -15.56
N GLN A 527 -5.82 -7.87 -14.82
CA GLN A 527 -6.93 -8.75 -14.43
C GLN A 527 -7.91 -8.04 -13.49
N ALA A 528 -7.39 -7.29 -12.50
CA ALA A 528 -8.21 -6.53 -11.57
C ALA A 528 -9.03 -5.46 -12.29
N VAL A 529 -8.41 -4.70 -13.20
CA VAL A 529 -9.09 -3.67 -14.02
C VAL A 529 -10.27 -4.24 -14.81
N ARG A 530 -10.12 -5.46 -15.38
CA ARG A 530 -11.25 -6.11 -16.06
C ARG A 530 -12.35 -6.54 -15.11
N THR A 531 -11.99 -6.97 -13.89
CA THR A 531 -12.95 -7.48 -12.91
C THR A 531 -13.76 -6.36 -12.27
N GLU A 532 -13.11 -5.27 -11.91
CA GLU A 532 -13.71 -4.13 -11.19
C GLU A 532 -14.09 -2.96 -12.11
N HIS A 533 -13.72 -3.04 -13.39
CA HIS A 533 -13.91 -1.96 -14.35
C HIS A 533 -13.24 -0.65 -13.92
N THR A 534 -12.06 -0.75 -13.30
CA THR A 534 -11.29 0.37 -12.78
C THR A 534 -10.99 1.37 -13.90
N PRO A 535 -11.40 2.64 -13.75
CA PRO A 535 -11.24 3.62 -14.82
C PRO A 535 -9.79 4.10 -14.96
N VAL A 536 -9.42 4.50 -16.16
CA VAL A 536 -8.23 5.31 -16.41
C VAL A 536 -8.54 6.75 -15.95
N LEU A 537 -7.59 7.41 -15.32
CA LEU A 537 -7.69 8.82 -14.95
C LEU A 537 -7.69 9.70 -16.22
N ASP A 538 -8.52 10.73 -16.22
CA ASP A 538 -8.50 11.72 -17.29
C ASP A 538 -7.33 12.68 -17.06
N VAL A 539 -6.26 12.47 -17.79
CA VAL A 539 -5.01 13.25 -17.67
C VAL A 539 -4.91 14.39 -18.70
N ARG A 540 -5.96 14.54 -19.57
CA ARG A 540 -6.01 15.54 -20.65
C ARG A 540 -7.11 16.55 -20.44
#